data_98925c25dabe39b277a1bfc34e125c72
#
_entry.id   98925c25dabe39b277a1bfc34e125c72
#
_cell.length_a   1.000
_cell.length_b   1.000
_cell.length_c   1.000
_cell.angle_alpha   90.00
_cell.angle_beta   90.00
_cell.angle_gamma   90.00
#
_symmetry.space_group_name_H-M   'P 1'
#
loop_
_entity.id
_entity.type
_entity.pdbx_description
1 polymer ?
#
loop_
_entity_poly.entity_id
_entity_poly.type
_entity_poly.pdbx_seq_one_letter_code
_entity_poly.pdbx_strand_id
1 'polypeptide(L)'
;MKKYNVNVLKTIKDPNMKDIRDISDVFEKIKSGVVRRQIDLIRWNTWKYAINVLKEQLPSFTVSATFNDRRIKENVKDYNGLIHLDYDGVDNPDQLKDVVSKLETTYCAFISPSGNGLKVFIKTNGTLEYHESSFNQLRKIYDTYVGIESDRSVKDVTRLCYASNDPYLYLNNDSIVFDVIEYLKPKETTQQYTPE
;
A
#
# COMPACT_ATOMS: atom_id res chain seq x y z
N MET A 1 19.53 -8.60 3.98
CA MET A 1 18.09 -8.47 3.61
C MET A 1 17.91 -7.34 2.61
N LYS A 2 17.01 -7.49 1.62
CA LYS A 2 16.62 -6.41 0.71
C LYS A 2 15.92 -5.32 1.51
N LYS A 3 16.33 -4.05 1.34
CA LYS A 3 15.64 -2.90 1.94
C LYS A 3 14.51 -2.43 1.03
N TYR A 4 13.39 -2.07 1.63
CA TYR A 4 12.23 -1.52 0.92
C TYR A 4 12.08 -0.05 1.32
N ASN A 5 12.85 0.82 0.66
CA ASN A 5 12.87 2.24 0.96
C ASN A 5 11.58 2.94 0.52
N VAL A 6 11.08 3.83 1.38
CA VAL A 6 9.87 4.63 1.20
C VAL A 6 10.14 6.07 1.62
N ASN A 7 9.41 7.05 1.04
CA ASN A 7 9.41 8.40 1.61
C ASN A 7 8.39 8.44 2.74
N VAL A 8 8.77 9.08 3.84
CA VAL A 8 7.89 9.34 4.99
C VAL A 8 7.55 10.82 5.03
N LEU A 9 6.27 11.13 5.08
CA LEU A 9 5.72 12.48 5.06
C LEU A 9 5.06 12.78 6.40
N LYS A 10 5.16 14.02 6.87
CA LYS A 10 4.49 14.45 8.11
C LYS A 10 2.96 14.39 7.98
N THR A 11 2.44 14.68 6.80
CA THR A 11 1.03 14.60 6.45
C THR A 11 0.89 14.26 4.96
N ILE A 12 -0.31 13.90 4.50
CA ILE A 12 -0.58 13.65 3.08
C ILE A 12 -0.30 14.87 2.17
N LYS A 13 -0.34 16.08 2.73
CA LYS A 13 -0.11 17.35 2.02
C LYS A 13 1.34 17.83 2.10
N ASP A 14 2.21 17.12 2.83
CA ASP A 14 3.63 17.48 2.95
C ASP A 14 4.32 17.24 1.60
N PRO A 15 4.90 18.28 0.96
CA PRO A 15 5.60 18.11 -0.30
C PRO A 15 7.02 17.54 -0.13
N ASN A 16 7.49 17.36 1.11
CA ASN A 16 8.88 17.01 1.40
C ASN A 16 9.15 15.52 1.21
N MET A 17 9.86 15.15 0.13
CA MET A 17 10.27 13.78 -0.19
C MET A 17 11.67 13.41 0.33
N LYS A 18 12.24 14.17 1.26
CA LYS A 18 13.64 13.95 1.72
C LYS A 18 13.78 12.88 2.80
N ASP A 19 12.74 12.63 3.60
CA ASP A 19 12.79 11.60 4.65
C ASP A 19 12.57 10.23 4.02
N ILE A 20 13.65 9.51 3.75
CA ILE A 20 13.65 8.16 3.18
C ILE A 20 14.02 7.16 4.29
N ARG A 21 13.22 6.13 4.46
CA ARG A 21 13.39 5.08 5.48
C ARG A 21 13.12 3.71 4.91
N ASP A 22 13.64 2.69 5.55
CA ASP A 22 13.16 1.33 5.32
C ASP A 22 11.71 1.20 5.82
N ILE A 23 10.85 0.50 5.10
CA ILE A 23 9.44 0.33 5.48
C ILE A 23 9.30 -0.40 6.83
N SER A 24 10.29 -1.22 7.22
CA SER A 24 10.30 -1.88 8.52
C SER A 24 10.27 -0.87 9.68
N ASP A 25 10.95 0.28 9.56
CA ASP A 25 10.90 1.35 10.55
C ASP A 25 9.49 1.95 10.68
N VAL A 26 8.75 1.99 9.56
CA VAL A 26 7.36 2.46 9.55
C VAL A 26 6.45 1.44 10.25
N PHE A 27 6.63 0.16 9.96
CA PHE A 27 5.85 -0.91 10.60
C PHE A 27 6.10 -0.98 12.11
N GLU A 28 7.34 -0.81 12.56
CA GLU A 28 7.66 -0.72 13.99
C GLU A 28 6.97 0.48 14.67
N LYS A 29 6.87 1.64 14.00
CA LYS A 29 6.13 2.79 14.53
C LYS A 29 4.63 2.56 14.59
N ILE A 30 4.05 1.84 13.63
CA ILE A 30 2.63 1.43 13.64
C ILE A 30 2.38 0.49 14.82
N LYS A 31 3.25 -0.51 15.01
CA LYS A 31 3.17 -1.49 16.08
C LYS A 31 3.36 -0.87 17.48
N SER A 32 4.33 0.02 17.63
CA SER A 32 4.62 0.70 18.89
C SER A 32 3.63 1.83 19.26
N GLY A 33 2.74 2.20 18.33
CA GLY A 33 1.66 3.16 18.62
C GLY A 33 2.10 4.62 18.69
N VAL A 34 3.11 5.02 17.90
CA VAL A 34 3.60 6.42 17.87
C VAL A 34 2.48 7.43 17.61
N VAL A 35 1.49 7.08 16.80
CA VAL A 35 0.32 7.93 16.47
C VAL A 35 -0.97 7.48 17.18
N ARG A 36 -0.87 6.69 18.25
CA ARG A 36 -2.02 6.09 18.94
C ARG A 36 -3.09 7.11 19.28
N ARG A 37 -2.72 8.25 19.86
CA ARG A 37 -3.70 9.28 20.28
C ARG A 37 -4.52 9.82 19.11
N GLN A 38 -3.89 10.07 17.96
CA GLN A 38 -4.60 10.50 16.75
C GLN A 38 -5.52 9.39 16.23
N ILE A 39 -5.07 8.15 16.26
CA ILE A 39 -5.86 6.98 15.82
C ILE A 39 -7.06 6.77 16.75
N ASP A 40 -6.90 6.88 18.04
CA ASP A 40 -8.01 6.77 19.01
C ASP A 40 -9.08 7.85 18.73
N LEU A 41 -8.67 9.11 18.47
CA LEU A 41 -9.60 10.18 18.09
C LEU A 41 -10.34 9.88 16.78
N ILE A 42 -9.67 9.28 15.80
CA ILE A 42 -10.31 8.88 14.54
C ILE A 42 -11.33 7.77 14.79
N ARG A 43 -10.96 6.72 15.53
CA ARG A 43 -11.79 5.53 15.79
C ARG A 43 -13.00 5.83 16.67
N TRP A 44 -12.91 6.82 17.57
CA TRP A 44 -14.05 7.24 18.42
C TRP A 44 -15.01 8.19 17.70
N ASN A 45 -14.59 8.76 16.56
CA ASN A 45 -15.42 9.70 15.85
C ASN A 45 -16.41 8.97 14.92
N THR A 46 -17.67 9.41 14.93
CA THR A 46 -18.71 8.86 14.04
C THR A 46 -19.00 9.77 12.84
N TRP A 47 -18.49 11.01 12.87
CA TRP A 47 -18.73 11.97 11.80
C TRP A 47 -17.66 11.83 10.72
N LYS A 48 -18.07 11.34 9.54
CA LYS A 48 -17.19 11.04 8.40
C LYS A 48 -16.29 12.22 7.98
N TYR A 49 -16.82 13.45 8.01
CA TYR A 49 -16.02 14.63 7.69
C TYR A 49 -14.86 14.83 8.69
N ALA A 50 -15.15 14.74 10.00
CA ALA A 50 -14.11 14.88 11.02
C ALA A 50 -13.08 13.77 10.93
N ILE A 51 -13.49 12.53 10.65
CA ILE A 51 -12.59 11.39 10.41
C ILE A 51 -11.62 11.71 9.26
N ASN A 52 -12.12 12.26 8.14
CA ASN A 52 -11.29 12.59 6.99
C ASN A 52 -10.28 13.71 7.34
N VAL A 53 -10.72 14.77 8.02
CA VAL A 53 -9.83 15.88 8.46
C VAL A 53 -8.74 15.36 9.39
N LEU A 54 -9.07 14.49 10.34
CA LEU A 54 -8.09 13.89 11.26
C LEU A 54 -7.11 12.97 10.52
N LYS A 55 -7.60 12.16 9.55
CA LYS A 55 -6.72 11.32 8.72
C LYS A 55 -5.71 12.14 7.92
N GLU A 56 -6.11 13.29 7.37
CA GLU A 56 -5.20 14.16 6.61
C GLU A 56 -4.03 14.70 7.45
N GLN A 57 -4.14 14.70 8.77
CA GLN A 57 -3.09 15.11 9.69
C GLN A 57 -2.15 13.99 10.11
N LEU A 58 -2.46 12.74 9.74
CA LEU A 58 -1.59 11.61 10.04
C LEU A 58 -0.32 11.65 9.19
N PRO A 59 0.81 11.17 9.74
CA PRO A 59 1.94 10.80 8.92
C PRO A 59 1.50 9.81 7.85
N SER A 60 2.13 9.90 6.69
CA SER A 60 1.89 9.01 5.57
C SER A 60 3.21 8.59 4.93
N PHE A 61 3.17 7.57 4.10
CA PHE A 61 4.36 7.07 3.43
C PHE A 61 4.00 6.55 2.04
N THR A 62 4.97 6.63 1.12
CA THR A 62 4.89 5.94 -0.16
C THR A 62 5.08 4.44 0.07
N VAL A 63 4.54 3.60 -0.80
CA VAL A 63 4.66 2.14 -0.62
C VAL A 63 5.68 1.55 -1.59
N SER A 64 5.46 1.77 -2.87
CA SER A 64 6.09 1.00 -3.93
C SER A 64 7.36 1.65 -4.47
N ALA A 65 7.61 2.92 -4.12
CA ALA A 65 8.73 3.68 -4.64
C ALA A 65 9.15 4.83 -3.72
N THR A 66 10.38 5.33 -3.92
CA THR A 66 10.81 6.64 -3.45
C THR A 66 10.78 7.65 -4.59
N PHE A 67 10.65 8.93 -4.25
CA PHE A 67 10.54 10.05 -5.18
C PHE A 67 11.55 11.15 -4.83
N ASN A 68 12.04 11.88 -5.83
CA ASN A 68 12.99 12.99 -5.60
C ASN A 68 12.30 14.26 -5.08
N ASP A 69 11.43 14.88 -5.90
CA ASP A 69 10.78 16.17 -5.59
C ASP A 69 9.29 16.01 -5.37
N ARG A 70 8.58 15.77 -6.47
CA ARG A 70 7.13 15.60 -6.48
C ARG A 70 6.79 14.13 -6.63
N ARG A 71 5.76 13.71 -5.96
CA ARG A 71 5.23 12.36 -6.02
C ARG A 71 4.38 12.17 -7.30
N ILE A 72 5.10 12.11 -8.43
CA ILE A 72 4.57 11.80 -9.76
C ILE A 72 5.40 10.66 -10.37
N LYS A 73 4.84 9.91 -11.30
CA LYS A 73 5.47 8.71 -11.86
C LYS A 73 6.84 8.98 -12.49
N GLU A 74 6.99 10.13 -13.13
CA GLU A 74 8.21 10.57 -13.79
C GLU A 74 9.36 10.87 -12.81
N ASN A 75 9.04 11.14 -11.55
CA ASN A 75 9.99 11.45 -10.49
C ASN A 75 10.32 10.26 -9.60
N VAL A 76 9.91 9.05 -9.98
CA VAL A 76 10.31 7.84 -9.25
C VAL A 76 11.83 7.73 -9.26
N LYS A 77 12.41 7.69 -8.05
CA LYS A 77 13.85 7.53 -7.83
C LYS A 77 14.22 6.06 -7.81
N ASP A 78 13.59 5.32 -6.91
CA ASP A 78 13.82 3.89 -6.75
C ASP A 78 12.47 3.17 -6.61
N TYR A 79 12.24 2.15 -7.42
CA TYR A 79 11.09 1.27 -7.31
C TYR A 79 11.49 0.05 -6.47
N ASN A 80 10.76 -0.22 -5.38
CA ASN A 80 11.12 -1.26 -4.44
C ASN A 80 10.40 -2.61 -4.66
N GLY A 81 9.31 -2.62 -5.44
CA GLY A 81 8.54 -3.83 -5.77
C GLY A 81 7.50 -4.22 -4.71
N LEU A 82 7.21 -3.36 -3.72
CA LEU A 82 6.09 -3.60 -2.82
C LEU A 82 4.77 -3.22 -3.48
N ILE A 83 3.77 -4.06 -3.29
CA ILE A 83 2.37 -3.77 -3.60
C ILE A 83 1.58 -3.76 -2.29
N HIS A 84 0.63 -2.83 -2.16
CA HIS A 84 -0.33 -2.91 -1.06
C HIS A 84 -1.75 -3.04 -1.58
N LEU A 85 -2.55 -3.81 -0.86
CA LEU A 85 -3.99 -3.92 -1.04
C LEU A 85 -4.67 -3.21 0.13
N ASP A 86 -5.79 -2.57 -0.14
CA ASP A 86 -6.56 -1.80 0.84
C ASP A 86 -8.00 -2.33 0.89
N TYR A 87 -8.37 -2.93 2.00
CA TYR A 87 -9.72 -3.41 2.25
C TYR A 87 -10.43 -2.43 3.17
N ASP A 88 -11.45 -1.76 2.66
CA ASP A 88 -12.25 -0.79 3.42
C ASP A 88 -13.62 -1.38 3.80
N GLY A 89 -14.21 -0.88 4.90
CA GLY A 89 -15.56 -1.27 5.32
C GLY A 89 -15.67 -2.73 5.76
N VAL A 90 -14.61 -3.27 6.36
CA VAL A 90 -14.56 -4.65 6.86
C VAL A 90 -15.15 -4.71 8.26
N ASP A 91 -16.12 -5.60 8.49
CA ASP A 91 -16.77 -5.76 9.79
C ASP A 91 -15.79 -6.26 10.87
N ASN A 92 -14.91 -7.18 10.51
CA ASN A 92 -13.91 -7.75 11.41
C ASN A 92 -12.52 -7.75 10.76
N PRO A 93 -11.77 -6.63 10.82
CA PRO A 93 -10.45 -6.55 10.20
C PRO A 93 -9.38 -7.42 10.87
N ASP A 94 -9.54 -7.77 12.16
CA ASP A 94 -8.63 -8.72 12.82
C ASP A 94 -8.79 -10.12 12.24
N GLN A 95 -10.02 -10.58 12.04
CA GLN A 95 -10.29 -11.87 11.40
C GLN A 95 -9.75 -11.90 9.96
N LEU A 96 -9.93 -10.80 9.19
CA LEU A 96 -9.39 -10.71 7.84
C LEU A 96 -7.86 -10.75 7.86
N LYS A 97 -7.21 -10.09 8.85
CA LYS A 97 -5.76 -10.13 9.06
C LYS A 97 -5.27 -11.56 9.30
N ASP A 98 -5.98 -12.33 10.13
CA ASP A 98 -5.67 -13.75 10.38
C ASP A 98 -5.84 -14.60 9.10
N VAL A 99 -6.81 -14.29 8.25
CA VAL A 99 -7.00 -15.00 6.97
C VAL A 99 -5.85 -14.71 6.02
N VAL A 100 -5.53 -13.43 5.76
CA VAL A 100 -4.46 -13.07 4.82
C VAL A 100 -3.08 -13.48 5.32
N SER A 101 -2.87 -13.59 6.63
CA SER A 101 -1.59 -14.03 7.22
C SER A 101 -1.23 -15.48 6.88
N LYS A 102 -2.20 -16.28 6.43
CA LYS A 102 -1.98 -17.67 5.97
C LYS A 102 -1.41 -17.75 4.56
N LEU A 103 -1.47 -16.67 3.79
CA LEU A 103 -0.85 -16.60 2.48
C LEU A 103 0.66 -16.35 2.65
N GLU A 104 1.49 -17.25 2.17
CA GLU A 104 2.95 -17.20 2.29
C GLU A 104 3.56 -15.94 1.66
N THR A 105 2.85 -15.31 0.71
CA THR A 105 3.26 -14.06 0.06
C THR A 105 2.95 -12.81 0.89
N THR A 106 2.14 -12.90 1.95
CA THR A 106 1.81 -11.75 2.81
C THR A 106 3.04 -11.33 3.62
N TYR A 107 3.56 -10.14 3.33
CA TYR A 107 4.70 -9.56 4.05
C TYR A 107 4.28 -8.88 5.35
N CYS A 108 3.26 -8.01 5.25
CA CYS A 108 2.75 -7.29 6.42
C CYS A 108 1.25 -7.05 6.27
N ALA A 109 0.53 -7.05 7.38
CA ALA A 109 -0.87 -6.64 7.41
C ALA A 109 -1.18 -5.89 8.72
N PHE A 110 -1.90 -4.75 8.62
CA PHE A 110 -2.31 -3.97 9.78
C PHE A 110 -3.66 -3.28 9.58
N ILE A 111 -4.34 -3.01 10.68
CA ILE A 111 -5.65 -2.36 10.72
C ILE A 111 -5.50 -0.88 10.30
N SER A 112 -6.40 -0.43 9.42
CA SER A 112 -6.45 0.95 8.92
C SER A 112 -6.68 1.97 10.05
N PRO A 113 -6.38 3.27 9.81
CA PRO A 113 -6.62 4.31 10.80
C PRO A 113 -8.06 4.39 11.32
N SER A 114 -9.06 4.11 10.47
CA SER A 114 -10.48 4.11 10.86
C SER A 114 -10.90 2.89 11.68
N GLY A 115 -10.07 1.86 11.75
CA GLY A 115 -10.38 0.65 12.52
C GLY A 115 -11.30 -0.36 11.82
N ASN A 116 -11.84 -0.02 10.66
CA ASN A 116 -12.75 -0.84 9.85
C ASN A 116 -12.19 -1.19 8.47
N GLY A 117 -10.89 -1.34 8.36
CA GLY A 117 -10.21 -1.74 7.13
C GLY A 117 -8.87 -2.38 7.42
N LEU A 118 -8.31 -3.05 6.43
CA LEU A 118 -7.04 -3.76 6.50
C LEU A 118 -6.12 -3.33 5.36
N LYS A 119 -4.86 -3.03 5.68
CA LYS A 119 -3.78 -2.78 4.73
C LYS A 119 -2.91 -4.03 4.65
N VAL A 120 -2.72 -4.57 3.45
CA VAL A 120 -1.93 -5.78 3.22
C VAL A 120 -0.79 -5.45 2.27
N PHE A 121 0.44 -5.85 2.61
CA PHE A 121 1.66 -5.57 1.86
C PHE A 121 2.26 -6.86 1.35
N ILE A 122 2.64 -6.88 0.07
CA ILE A 122 3.19 -8.04 -0.62
C ILE A 122 4.47 -7.65 -1.35
N LYS A 123 5.51 -8.48 -1.22
CA LYS A 123 6.76 -8.33 -1.98
C LYS A 123 6.57 -8.90 -3.38
N THR A 124 7.05 -8.19 -4.41
CA THR A 124 7.02 -8.70 -5.79
C THR A 124 8.39 -8.55 -6.46
N ASN A 125 8.60 -9.31 -7.53
CA ASN A 125 9.71 -9.12 -8.46
C ASN A 125 9.35 -8.21 -9.64
N GLY A 126 8.14 -7.65 -9.67
CA GLY A 126 7.68 -6.76 -10.73
C GLY A 126 8.52 -5.47 -10.84
N THR A 127 8.50 -4.86 -12.02
CA THR A 127 9.16 -3.59 -12.31
C THR A 127 8.17 -2.42 -12.28
N LEU A 128 8.68 -1.19 -12.32
CA LEU A 128 7.85 0.01 -12.36
C LEU A 128 6.87 0.00 -13.55
N GLU A 129 7.30 -0.50 -14.69
CA GLU A 129 6.46 -0.60 -15.89
C GLU A 129 5.24 -1.50 -15.67
N TYR A 130 5.43 -2.60 -14.94
CA TYR A 130 4.39 -3.60 -14.65
C TYR A 130 3.71 -3.41 -13.29
N HIS A 131 3.90 -2.26 -12.63
CA HIS A 131 3.33 -1.99 -11.31
C HIS A 131 1.81 -2.22 -11.24
N GLU A 132 1.06 -1.62 -12.16
CA GLU A 132 -0.39 -1.77 -12.21
C GLU A 132 -0.81 -3.22 -12.54
N SER A 133 -0.08 -3.91 -13.41
CA SER A 133 -0.29 -5.33 -13.71
C SER A 133 -0.05 -6.21 -12.48
N SER A 134 1.05 -5.95 -11.75
CA SER A 134 1.38 -6.63 -10.50
C SER A 134 0.27 -6.45 -9.45
N PHE A 135 -0.22 -5.22 -9.30
CA PHE A 135 -1.34 -4.91 -8.43
C PHE A 135 -2.60 -5.72 -8.81
N ASN A 136 -2.97 -5.72 -10.10
CA ASN A 136 -4.17 -6.40 -10.58
C ASN A 136 -4.09 -7.94 -10.40
N GLN A 137 -2.91 -8.54 -10.59
CA GLN A 137 -2.69 -9.97 -10.37
C GLN A 137 -2.87 -10.32 -8.89
N LEU A 138 -2.19 -9.58 -7.99
CA LEU A 138 -2.30 -9.79 -6.55
C LEU A 138 -3.71 -9.53 -6.04
N ARG A 139 -4.32 -8.42 -6.49
CA ARG A 139 -5.69 -8.10 -6.14
C ARG A 139 -6.64 -9.27 -6.46
N LYS A 140 -6.57 -9.81 -7.68
CA LYS A 140 -7.40 -10.94 -8.09
C LYS A 140 -7.22 -12.17 -7.19
N ILE A 141 -5.97 -12.49 -6.83
CA ILE A 141 -5.65 -13.64 -5.99
C ILE A 141 -6.19 -13.44 -4.57
N TYR A 142 -5.85 -12.30 -3.95
CA TYR A 142 -6.21 -12.01 -2.58
C TYR A 142 -7.71 -11.80 -2.41
N ASP A 143 -8.36 -11.02 -3.29
CA ASP A 143 -9.81 -10.78 -3.26
C ASP A 143 -10.59 -12.10 -3.42
N THR A 144 -10.13 -13.01 -4.31
CA THR A 144 -10.73 -14.34 -4.46
C THR A 144 -10.55 -15.17 -3.20
N TYR A 145 -9.37 -15.10 -2.57
CA TYR A 145 -9.07 -15.89 -1.36
C TYR A 145 -9.90 -15.45 -0.15
N VAL A 146 -10.07 -14.13 0.02
CA VAL A 146 -10.78 -13.56 1.17
C VAL A 146 -12.29 -13.37 0.93
N GLY A 147 -12.74 -13.40 -0.32
CA GLY A 147 -14.14 -13.15 -0.70
C GLY A 147 -14.59 -11.70 -0.58
N ILE A 148 -13.65 -10.74 -0.52
CA ILE A 148 -13.91 -9.30 -0.38
C ILE A 148 -13.07 -8.57 -1.44
N GLU A 149 -13.65 -7.53 -2.08
CA GLU A 149 -12.91 -6.71 -3.05
C GLU A 149 -12.10 -5.61 -2.35
N SER A 150 -10.80 -5.51 -2.68
CA SER A 150 -9.94 -4.40 -2.28
C SER A 150 -10.12 -3.16 -3.15
N ASP A 151 -9.77 -1.99 -2.62
CA ASP A 151 -9.89 -0.70 -3.33
C ASP A 151 -8.99 -0.64 -4.56
N ARG A 152 -9.61 -0.52 -5.75
CA ARG A 152 -8.92 -0.41 -7.05
C ARG A 152 -8.14 0.90 -7.20
N SER A 153 -8.47 1.92 -6.42
CA SER A 153 -7.84 3.24 -6.55
C SER A 153 -6.38 3.27 -6.08
N VAL A 154 -5.95 2.25 -5.31
CA VAL A 154 -4.57 2.17 -4.80
C VAL A 154 -3.55 1.56 -5.77
N LYS A 155 -3.96 1.25 -6.99
CA LYS A 155 -3.10 0.70 -8.05
C LYS A 155 -1.99 1.62 -8.55
N ASP A 156 -2.02 2.89 -8.21
CA ASP A 156 -1.06 3.88 -8.68
C ASP A 156 0.22 3.85 -7.81
N VAL A 157 1.39 3.77 -8.45
CA VAL A 157 2.70 3.78 -7.80
C VAL A 157 2.92 4.99 -6.88
N THR A 158 2.22 6.09 -7.16
CA THR A 158 2.29 7.33 -6.37
C THR A 158 1.40 7.32 -5.14
N ARG A 159 0.63 6.24 -4.90
CA ARG A 159 -0.31 6.19 -3.79
C ARG A 159 0.39 6.25 -2.44
N LEU A 160 -0.19 7.03 -1.51
CA LEU A 160 0.24 7.10 -0.12
C LEU A 160 -0.57 6.13 0.74
N CYS A 161 0.09 5.59 1.74
CA CYS A 161 -0.54 4.89 2.84
C CYS A 161 -0.42 5.75 4.12
N TYR A 162 -1.50 5.89 4.87
CA TYR A 162 -1.48 6.54 6.17
C TYR A 162 -0.83 5.65 7.22
N ALA A 163 -0.07 6.26 8.14
CA ALA A 163 0.32 5.60 9.37
C ALA A 163 -0.93 5.22 10.19
N SER A 164 -0.82 4.15 10.96
CA SER A 164 -1.90 3.64 11.81
C SER A 164 -1.36 3.28 13.20
N ASN A 165 -2.21 2.67 14.01
CA ASN A 165 -1.85 2.02 15.27
C ASN A 165 -2.44 0.62 15.30
N ASP A 166 -1.58 -0.39 15.25
CA ASP A 166 -1.93 -1.79 15.38
C ASP A 166 -0.82 -2.55 16.13
N PRO A 167 -0.94 -2.70 17.47
CA PRO A 167 0.03 -3.45 18.27
C PRO A 167 0.17 -4.92 17.84
N TYR A 168 -0.84 -5.46 17.18
CA TYR A 168 -0.89 -6.84 16.66
C TYR A 168 -0.69 -6.90 15.14
N LEU A 169 0.03 -5.91 14.60
CA LEU A 169 0.45 -5.92 13.20
C LEU A 169 1.11 -7.26 12.86
N TYR A 170 0.64 -7.90 11.78
CA TYR A 170 1.28 -9.09 11.23
C TYR A 170 2.50 -8.70 10.41
N LEU A 171 3.64 -9.36 10.64
CA LEU A 171 4.88 -9.18 9.88
C LEU A 171 5.56 -10.53 9.64
N ASN A 172 5.77 -10.89 8.39
CA ASN A 172 6.51 -12.06 7.97
C ASN A 172 7.72 -11.66 7.11
N ASN A 173 8.89 -11.55 7.72
CA ASN A 173 10.13 -11.19 7.02
C ASN A 173 10.54 -12.23 5.97
N ASP A 174 10.14 -13.48 6.17
CA ASP A 174 10.46 -14.62 5.30
C ASP A 174 9.35 -14.86 4.25
N SER A 175 8.41 -13.92 4.10
CA SER A 175 7.36 -14.05 3.09
C SER A 175 7.94 -14.24 1.70
N ILE A 176 7.31 -15.11 0.93
CA ILE A 176 7.69 -15.41 -0.46
C ILE A 176 7.46 -14.17 -1.32
N VAL A 177 8.43 -13.86 -2.17
CA VAL A 177 8.29 -12.81 -3.20
C VAL A 177 7.33 -13.33 -4.26
N PHE A 178 6.25 -12.60 -4.50
CA PHE A 178 5.28 -12.95 -5.54
C PHE A 178 5.90 -12.77 -6.92
N ASP A 179 5.87 -13.84 -7.72
CA ASP A 179 6.39 -13.87 -9.08
C ASP A 179 5.34 -13.31 -10.04
N VAL A 180 5.60 -12.10 -10.54
CA VAL A 180 4.67 -11.39 -11.43
C VAL A 180 4.78 -11.95 -12.83
N ILE A 181 3.64 -12.31 -13.41
CA ILE A 181 3.56 -12.68 -14.82
C ILE A 181 3.53 -11.40 -15.66
N GLU A 182 4.64 -11.12 -16.35
CA GLU A 182 4.72 -10.00 -17.28
C GLU A 182 3.97 -10.34 -18.58
N TYR A 183 2.75 -9.82 -18.71
CA TYR A 183 2.07 -9.88 -20.00
C TYR A 183 2.68 -8.82 -20.92
N LEU A 184 3.36 -9.25 -21.97
CA LEU A 184 3.69 -8.37 -23.08
C LEU A 184 2.37 -7.80 -23.60
N LYS A 185 2.15 -6.49 -23.44
CA LYS A 185 1.07 -5.81 -24.17
C LYS A 185 1.29 -6.13 -25.65
N PRO A 186 0.27 -6.58 -26.41
CA PRO A 186 0.40 -6.66 -27.84
C PRO A 186 0.90 -5.29 -28.32
N LYS A 187 2.00 -5.26 -29.09
CA LYS A 187 2.43 -4.00 -29.75
C LYS A 187 1.22 -3.52 -30.51
N GLU A 188 0.72 -2.32 -30.20
CA GLU A 188 -0.27 -1.66 -31.03
C GLU A 188 0.32 -1.58 -32.44
N THR A 189 -0.16 -2.43 -33.32
CA THR A 189 0.18 -2.38 -34.74
C THR A 189 -0.53 -1.15 -35.28
N THR A 190 0.16 -0.04 -35.32
CA THR A 190 -0.28 1.15 -36.04
C THR A 190 -0.32 0.74 -37.52
N GLN A 191 -1.46 0.23 -37.97
CA GLN A 191 -1.75 0.13 -39.38
C GLN A 191 -1.85 1.56 -39.87
N GLN A 192 -0.76 2.02 -40.51
CA GLN A 192 -0.83 3.19 -41.34
C GLN A 192 -1.74 2.84 -42.54
N TYR A 193 -2.96 3.32 -42.46
CA TYR A 193 -3.88 3.32 -43.57
C TYR A 193 -3.33 4.37 -44.58
N THR A 194 -2.74 3.93 -45.66
CA THR A 194 -2.46 4.74 -46.84
C THR A 194 -3.70 4.71 -47.73
N PRO A 195 -4.45 5.83 -47.87
CA PRO A 195 -5.52 5.88 -48.88
C PRO A 195 -4.89 5.95 -50.25
N GLU A 196 -5.31 5.08 -51.18
CA GLU A 196 -5.11 5.20 -52.63
C GLU A 196 -5.96 6.33 -53.21
#